data_c0a0f6b3f88b512cec45c830ea1b2018
#
_entry.id   c0a0f6b3f88b512cec45c830ea1b2018
#
_cell.length_a   1.000
_cell.length_b   1.000
_cell.length_c   1.000
_cell.angle_alpha   90.00
_cell.angle_beta   90.00
_cell.angle_gamma   90.00
#
_symmetry.space_group_name_H-M   'P 1'
#
loop_
_entity.id
_entity.type
_entity.pdbx_description
1 polymer ?
#
loop_
_entity_poly.entity_id
_entity_poly.type
_entity_poly.pdbx_seq_one_letter_code
_entity_poly.pdbx_strand_id
1 'polypeptide(L)'
;MYMAWLPQEDEIAGKSEELVLKYHPLWTGCNETRHKIQVPQTYKEYFDVESEEVFDLEVPFTRETWNGRMKACRGIGAALPEEEVAAFEKEHMSLLRQTAPQEFHVLHYAAVTVLRKKTNNLSES
;
A
#
# COMPACT_ATOMS: atom_id res chain seq x y z
N MET A 1 -6.41 7.22 7.80
CA MET A 1 -5.24 7.41 6.90
C MET A 1 -5.03 6.17 6.05
N TYR A 2 -4.69 6.38 4.80
CA TYR A 2 -4.35 5.32 3.87
C TYR A 2 -2.94 5.56 3.33
N MET A 3 -2.16 4.52 3.19
CA MET A 3 -0.78 4.62 2.68
C MET A 3 -0.48 3.44 1.78
N ALA A 4 0.15 3.71 0.65
CA ALA A 4 0.55 2.67 -0.29
C ALA A 4 1.81 3.09 -1.05
N TRP A 5 2.57 2.10 -1.54
CA TRP A 5 3.70 2.37 -2.42
C TRP A 5 3.22 2.70 -3.83
N LEU A 6 4.08 3.36 -4.60
CA LEU A 6 3.78 3.82 -5.96
C LEU A 6 4.65 3.07 -6.97
N PRO A 7 4.16 1.94 -7.49
CA PRO A 7 5.00 1.07 -8.32
C PRO A 7 5.36 1.67 -9.68
N GLN A 8 4.57 2.61 -10.19
CA GLN A 8 4.87 3.24 -11.47
C GLN A 8 5.95 4.31 -11.37
N GLU A 9 6.21 4.80 -10.17
CA GLU A 9 7.20 5.84 -9.92
C GLU A 9 8.40 5.35 -9.12
N ASP A 10 8.34 4.12 -8.61
CA ASP A 10 9.42 3.51 -7.83
C ASP A 10 9.84 2.20 -8.51
N GLU A 11 11.08 2.16 -8.99
CA GLU A 11 11.57 1.03 -9.74
C GLU A 11 11.61 -0.26 -8.93
N ILE A 12 11.98 -0.18 -7.66
CA ILE A 12 12.04 -1.37 -6.79
C ILE A 12 10.63 -1.91 -6.57
N ALA A 13 9.69 -1.04 -6.22
CA ALA A 13 8.30 -1.45 -6.03
C ALA A 13 7.69 -2.01 -7.32
N GLY A 14 7.97 -1.39 -8.45
CA GLY A 14 7.48 -1.87 -9.75
C GLY A 14 7.96 -3.27 -10.08
N LYS A 15 9.25 -3.53 -9.89
CA LYS A 15 9.81 -4.87 -10.14
C LYS A 15 9.28 -5.91 -9.18
N SER A 16 9.07 -5.54 -7.92
CA SER A 16 8.48 -6.44 -6.94
C SER A 16 7.04 -6.80 -7.30
N GLU A 17 6.25 -5.84 -7.77
CA GLU A 17 4.88 -6.11 -8.22
C GLU A 17 4.84 -6.99 -9.47
N GLU A 18 5.77 -6.83 -10.38
CA GLU A 18 5.87 -7.72 -11.53
C GLU A 18 6.07 -9.17 -11.10
N LEU A 19 6.89 -9.38 -10.07
CA LEU A 19 7.11 -10.72 -9.54
C LEU A 19 5.86 -11.26 -8.83
N VAL A 20 5.14 -10.41 -8.09
CA VAL A 20 3.86 -10.82 -7.49
C VAL A 20 2.89 -11.29 -8.57
N LEU A 21 2.80 -10.56 -9.67
CA LEU A 21 1.91 -10.90 -10.78
C LEU A 21 2.33 -12.20 -11.49
N LYS A 22 3.60 -12.55 -11.45
CA LYS A 22 4.06 -13.85 -11.97
C LYS A 22 3.46 -15.01 -11.18
N TYR A 23 3.35 -14.85 -9.86
CA TYR A 23 2.79 -15.87 -8.96
C TYR A 23 1.28 -15.80 -8.83
N HIS A 24 0.72 -14.61 -9.00
CA HIS A 24 -0.71 -14.36 -8.86
C HIS A 24 -1.19 -13.41 -9.96
N PRO A 25 -1.38 -13.90 -11.19
CA PRO A 25 -1.71 -13.02 -12.33
C PRO A 25 -3.00 -12.23 -12.20
N LEU A 26 -3.93 -12.71 -11.38
CA LEU A 26 -5.23 -12.04 -11.20
C LEU A 26 -5.24 -11.04 -10.04
N TRP A 27 -4.10 -10.79 -9.43
CA TRP A 27 -4.02 -9.82 -8.34
C TRP A 27 -4.41 -8.43 -8.80
N THR A 28 -5.39 -7.83 -8.13
CA THR A 28 -5.91 -6.51 -8.48
C THR A 28 -5.31 -5.38 -7.65
N GLY A 29 -4.50 -5.68 -6.64
CA GLY A 29 -3.87 -4.68 -5.77
C GLY A 29 -2.65 -4.01 -6.35
N CYS A 30 -2.33 -4.23 -7.64
CA CYS A 30 -1.16 -3.67 -8.30
C CYS A 30 -1.45 -2.31 -8.93
N ASN A 31 -0.37 -1.64 -9.35
CA ASN A 31 -0.44 -0.37 -10.09
C ASN A 31 -1.16 0.74 -9.33
N GLU A 32 -0.94 0.82 -8.04
CA GLU A 32 -1.54 1.86 -7.21
C GLU A 32 -1.13 3.25 -7.68
N THR A 33 -2.08 4.16 -7.69
CA THR A 33 -1.86 5.57 -8.00
C THR A 33 -2.42 6.43 -6.87
N ARG A 34 -1.96 7.67 -6.79
CA ARG A 34 -2.41 8.59 -5.75
C ARG A 34 -3.89 8.86 -5.88
N HIS A 35 -4.59 8.74 -4.76
CA HIS A 35 -6.00 9.14 -4.69
C HIS A 35 -6.36 9.50 -3.27
N LYS A 36 -7.39 10.33 -3.13
CA LYS A 36 -7.95 10.67 -1.83
C LYS A 36 -8.75 9.50 -1.28
N ILE A 37 -8.88 9.46 0.04
CA ILE A 37 -9.74 8.49 0.68
C ILE A 37 -11.19 8.81 0.32
N GLN A 38 -11.92 7.80 -0.15
CA GLN A 38 -13.35 7.94 -0.41
C GLN A 38 -14.11 7.70 0.89
N VAL A 39 -14.76 8.75 1.39
CA VAL A 39 -15.56 8.66 2.58
C VAL A 39 -16.94 8.10 2.20
N PRO A 40 -17.36 6.96 2.79
CA PRO A 40 -18.69 6.42 2.49
C PRO A 40 -19.79 7.41 2.81
N GLN A 41 -20.86 7.40 2.02
CA GLN A 41 -21.98 8.31 2.21
C GLN A 41 -22.59 8.20 3.60
N THR A 42 -22.60 7.01 4.18
CA THR A 42 -23.11 6.79 5.53
C THR A 42 -22.36 7.57 6.57
N TYR A 43 -21.04 7.75 6.39
CA TYR A 43 -20.25 8.58 7.30
C TYR A 43 -20.54 10.06 7.10
N LYS A 44 -20.85 10.49 5.88
CA LYS A 44 -21.14 11.88 5.58
C LYS A 44 -22.43 12.37 6.26
N GLU A 45 -23.28 11.46 6.67
CA GLU A 45 -24.47 11.80 7.43
C GLU A 45 -24.16 12.24 8.85
N TYR A 46 -23.06 11.76 9.41
CA TYR A 46 -22.68 12.00 10.81
C TYR A 46 -21.40 12.82 10.97
N PHE A 47 -20.62 12.94 9.89
CA PHE A 47 -19.33 13.62 9.92
C PHE A 47 -19.19 14.56 8.74
N ASP A 48 -18.54 15.69 9.00
CA ASP A 48 -18.10 16.59 7.95
C ASP A 48 -16.63 16.30 7.64
N VAL A 49 -16.24 16.44 6.39
CA VAL A 49 -14.85 16.34 6.00
C VAL A 49 -14.17 17.67 6.35
N GLU A 50 -13.32 17.64 7.35
CA GLU A 50 -12.62 18.84 7.81
C GLU A 50 -11.41 19.17 6.95
N SER A 51 -10.66 18.13 6.55
CA SER A 51 -9.52 18.30 5.67
C SER A 51 -9.22 17.02 4.92
N GLU A 52 -8.61 17.17 3.75
CA GLU A 52 -8.12 16.06 2.94
C GLU A 52 -6.72 16.41 2.44
N GLU A 53 -5.78 15.51 2.62
CA GLU A 53 -4.42 15.68 2.15
C GLU A 53 -3.93 14.42 1.47
N VAL A 54 -3.18 14.61 0.39
CA VAL A 54 -2.43 13.53 -0.27
C VAL A 54 -1.00 14.03 -0.42
N PHE A 55 -0.05 13.28 0.13
CA PHE A 55 1.34 13.68 0.08
C PHE A 55 2.25 12.47 -0.07
N ASP A 56 3.42 12.70 -0.65
CA ASP A 56 4.40 11.66 -0.87
C ASP A 56 5.31 11.50 0.34
N LEU A 57 5.77 10.28 0.55
CA LEU A 57 6.80 10.01 1.55
C LEU A 57 7.68 8.86 1.10
N GLU A 58 8.95 8.92 1.47
CA GLU A 58 9.87 7.83 1.22
C GLU A 58 10.02 7.00 2.47
N VAL A 59 9.68 5.72 2.37
CA VAL A 59 9.69 4.81 3.52
C VAL A 59 10.96 3.97 3.46
N PRO A 60 11.76 3.95 4.53
CA PRO A 60 13.01 3.18 4.53
C PRO A 60 12.74 1.69 4.70
N PHE A 61 13.50 0.90 3.96
CA PHE A 61 13.45 -0.56 4.03
C PHE A 61 14.86 -1.14 3.92
N THR A 62 15.01 -2.35 4.42
CA THR A 62 16.10 -3.23 4.02
C THR A 62 15.54 -4.23 3.01
N ARG A 63 16.43 -5.00 2.36
CA ARG A 63 15.97 -6.07 1.47
C ARG A 63 15.02 -7.01 2.20
N GLU A 64 15.37 -7.37 3.43
CA GLU A 64 14.59 -8.30 4.25
C GLU A 64 13.23 -7.73 4.65
N THR A 65 13.19 -6.47 5.07
CA THR A 65 11.93 -5.85 5.50
C THR A 65 11.00 -5.59 4.32
N TRP A 66 11.55 -5.22 3.17
CA TRP A 66 10.74 -5.06 1.96
C TRP A 66 10.18 -6.39 1.47
N ASN A 67 11.02 -7.44 1.48
CA ASN A 67 10.54 -8.79 1.19
C ASN A 67 9.42 -9.20 2.12
N GLY A 68 9.57 -8.94 3.42
CA GLY A 68 8.52 -9.24 4.40
C GLY A 68 7.22 -8.47 4.10
N ARG A 69 7.34 -7.21 3.70
CA ARG A 69 6.18 -6.41 3.33
C ARG A 69 5.46 -6.97 2.11
N MET A 70 6.21 -7.42 1.10
CA MET A 70 5.61 -8.02 -0.10
C MET A 70 4.98 -9.39 0.21
N LYS A 71 5.61 -10.19 1.06
CA LYS A 71 5.03 -11.47 1.49
C LYS A 71 3.72 -11.29 2.22
N ALA A 72 3.59 -10.19 2.96
CA ALA A 72 2.38 -9.89 3.73
C ALA A 72 1.25 -9.32 2.87
N CYS A 73 1.51 -8.94 1.62
CA CYS A 73 0.48 -8.37 0.78
C CYS A 73 -0.54 -9.44 0.35
N ARG A 74 -1.73 -8.98 -0.02
CA ARG A 74 -2.83 -9.88 -0.39
C ARG A 74 -2.57 -10.71 -1.64
N GLY A 75 -1.64 -10.25 -2.49
CA GLY A 75 -1.26 -10.99 -3.69
C GLY A 75 -0.44 -12.23 -3.41
N ILE A 76 0.20 -12.31 -2.25
CA ILE A 76 1.09 -13.41 -1.89
C ILE A 76 0.61 -14.14 -0.63
N GLY A 77 0.73 -13.50 0.55
CA GLY A 77 0.54 -14.20 1.82
C GLY A 77 -0.85 -14.75 2.05
N ALA A 78 -1.87 -14.02 1.61
CA ALA A 78 -3.27 -14.44 1.81
C ALA A 78 -3.80 -15.28 0.64
N ALA A 79 -3.12 -15.29 -0.51
CA ALA A 79 -3.63 -15.89 -1.73
C ALA A 79 -2.94 -17.19 -2.13
N LEU A 80 -1.69 -17.41 -1.72
CA LEU A 80 -0.88 -18.51 -2.22
C LEU A 80 -0.61 -19.57 -1.15
N PRO A 81 -0.48 -20.84 -1.56
CA PRO A 81 -0.02 -21.90 -0.67
C PRO A 81 1.37 -21.59 -0.11
N GLU A 82 1.69 -22.16 1.03
CA GLU A 82 2.94 -21.91 1.73
C GLU A 82 4.17 -22.17 0.88
N GLU A 83 4.14 -23.23 0.06
CA GLU A 83 5.25 -23.57 -0.83
C GLU A 83 5.49 -22.50 -1.89
N GLU A 84 4.42 -21.90 -2.41
CA GLU A 84 4.52 -20.84 -3.39
C GLU A 84 4.99 -19.53 -2.76
N VAL A 85 4.60 -19.26 -1.51
CA VAL A 85 5.10 -18.12 -0.76
C VAL A 85 6.61 -18.25 -0.55
N ALA A 86 7.08 -19.44 -0.22
CA ALA A 86 8.51 -19.72 -0.05
C ALA A 86 9.28 -19.56 -1.36
N ALA A 87 8.70 -20.01 -2.47
CA ALA A 87 9.30 -19.83 -3.78
C ALA A 87 9.37 -18.35 -4.17
N PHE A 88 8.31 -17.60 -3.92
CA PHE A 88 8.29 -16.17 -4.13
C PHE A 88 9.39 -15.49 -3.33
N GLU A 89 9.51 -15.80 -2.05
CA GLU A 89 10.52 -15.19 -1.18
C GLU A 89 11.92 -15.40 -1.73
N LYS A 90 12.23 -16.61 -2.13
CA LYS A 90 13.55 -16.94 -2.67
C LYS A 90 13.85 -16.12 -3.93
N GLU A 91 12.91 -16.06 -4.84
CA GLU A 91 13.04 -15.32 -6.09
C GLU A 91 13.09 -13.81 -5.84
N HIS A 92 12.26 -13.31 -4.92
CA HIS A 92 12.21 -11.90 -4.58
C HIS A 92 13.51 -11.43 -3.93
N MET A 93 14.04 -12.20 -2.99
CA MET A 93 15.32 -11.86 -2.37
C MET A 93 16.47 -11.86 -3.40
N SER A 94 16.44 -12.77 -4.34
CA SER A 94 17.42 -12.78 -5.43
C SER A 94 17.28 -11.52 -6.30
N LEU A 95 16.05 -11.15 -6.64
CA LEU A 95 15.77 -9.92 -7.39
C LEU A 95 16.29 -8.69 -6.65
N LEU A 96 16.03 -8.60 -5.35
CA LEU A 96 16.47 -7.45 -4.56
C LEU A 96 18.00 -7.37 -4.46
N ARG A 97 18.68 -8.50 -4.35
CA ARG A 97 20.15 -8.51 -4.35
C ARG A 97 20.74 -8.00 -5.66
N GLN A 98 20.01 -8.17 -6.76
CA GLN A 98 20.46 -7.72 -8.08
C GLN A 98 20.08 -6.29 -8.40
N THR A 99 18.99 -5.76 -7.80
CA THR A 99 18.40 -4.49 -8.22
C THR A 99 18.35 -3.42 -7.14
N ALA A 100 18.62 -3.78 -5.90
CA ALA A 100 18.51 -2.84 -4.78
C ALA A 100 19.71 -2.97 -3.84
N PRO A 101 20.17 -1.85 -3.24
CA PRO A 101 21.16 -1.94 -2.17
C PRO A 101 20.54 -2.57 -0.93
N GLN A 102 21.36 -2.85 0.10
CA GLN A 102 20.87 -3.45 1.34
C GLN A 102 19.85 -2.56 2.04
N GLU A 103 20.06 -1.26 1.99
CA GLU A 103 19.13 -0.28 2.55
C GLU A 103 18.68 0.66 1.44
N PHE A 104 17.38 0.92 1.38
CA PHE A 104 16.80 1.78 0.35
C PHE A 104 15.48 2.38 0.85
N HIS A 105 14.97 3.33 0.07
CA HIS A 105 13.66 3.92 0.32
C HIS A 105 12.72 3.52 -0.79
N VAL A 106 11.46 3.30 -0.47
CA VAL A 106 10.41 3.06 -1.45
C VAL A 106 9.44 4.23 -1.40
N LEU A 107 9.15 4.81 -2.56
CA LEU A 107 8.22 5.92 -2.65
C LEU A 107 6.81 5.43 -2.34
N HIS A 108 6.21 6.08 -1.37
CA HIS A 108 4.81 5.87 -0.98
C HIS A 108 4.07 7.18 -1.12
N TYR A 109 2.76 7.11 -1.05
CA TYR A 109 1.95 8.27 -0.76
C TYR A 109 1.07 7.97 0.44
N ALA A 110 0.65 9.02 1.12
CA ALA A 110 -0.32 8.92 2.18
C ALA A 110 -1.51 9.80 1.85
N ALA A 111 -2.69 9.28 2.06
CA ALA A 111 -3.94 10.04 1.95
C ALA A 111 -4.53 10.15 3.35
N VAL A 112 -4.78 11.35 3.80
CA VAL A 112 -5.32 11.62 5.14
C VAL A 112 -6.59 12.43 5.00
N THR A 113 -7.66 11.91 5.57
CA THR A 113 -8.94 12.62 5.65
C THR A 113 -9.29 12.79 7.12
N VAL A 114 -9.51 14.03 7.52
CA VAL A 114 -9.91 14.34 8.88
C VAL A 114 -11.41 14.60 8.88
N LEU A 115 -12.12 13.84 9.71
CA LEU A 115 -13.56 13.94 9.84
C LEU A 115 -13.89 14.63 11.15
N ARG A 116 -14.89 15.51 11.12
CA ARG A 116 -15.41 16.18 12.28
C ARG A 116 -16.82 15.69 12.52
N LYS A 117 -17.11 15.27 13.73
CA LYS A 117 -18.44 14.83 14.08
C LYS A 117 -19.42 16.01 13.95
N LYS A 118 -20.52 15.79 13.23
CA LYS A 118 -21.56 16.81 13.11
C LYS A 118 -22.19 17.07 14.46
N THR A 119 -22.47 18.35 14.71
CA THR A 119 -23.18 18.75 15.91
C THR A 119 -24.62 18.32 15.79
N ASN A 120 -25.17 17.79 16.88
CA ASN A 120 -26.58 17.44 16.91
C ASN A 120 -27.44 18.69 17.11
N ASN A 121 -28.00 19.16 16.02
CA ASN A 121 -28.78 20.40 16.06
C ASN A 121 -30.04 20.33 16.90
N LEU A 122 -30.55 19.12 17.11
CA LEU A 122 -31.72 18.97 17.97
C LEU A 122 -31.41 19.31 19.42
N SER A 123 -30.21 18.97 19.85
CA SER A 123 -29.79 19.32 21.18
C SER A 123 -29.42 20.80 21.30
N GLU A 124 -29.15 21.43 20.18
CA GLU A 124 -28.75 22.84 20.11
C GLU A 124 -29.92 23.78 19.96
N SER A 125 -30.96 23.27 19.40
CA SER A 125 -32.13 24.07 19.12
C SER A 125 -33.08 24.13 20.28
#